data_872bb3a27dc859982849423b3491d70b
#
_entry.id   872bb3a27dc859982849423b3491d70b
#
_cell.length_a   1.000
_cell.length_b   1.000
_cell.length_c   1.000
_cell.angle_alpha   90.00
_cell.angle_beta   90.00
_cell.angle_gamma   90.00
#
_symmetry.space_group_name_H-M   'P 1'
#
loop_
_entity.id
_entity.type
_entity.pdbx_description
1 polymer ?
#
loop_
_entity_poly.entity_id
_entity_poly.type
_entity_poly.pdbx_seq_one_letter_code
_entity_poly.pdbx_strand_id
1 'polypeptide(L)'
;MFFIDDIDLHSAKDFLKHIAVIKATKAVGKSLIQLMAQVEDYQKSLWLKRKMVAQADWLITLDKIPEVFYDEIGRNDKQREEWVKLYHIDKIRPKEGEIPGMKEYYNVPLTTKFLKENPTLPVDTAYLGVDLKQRLLTSLGDIDAKTDGLIVNSENFQALSLLREKYRGQVKCVYIDPPYNTGNDDFVYKDNYQ
;
A
#
# COMPACT_ATOMS: atom_id res chain seq x y z
N MET A 1 13.67 11.28 47.22
CA MET A 1 14.95 10.73 46.75
C MET A 1 15.41 9.79 47.86
N PHE A 2 15.39 8.48 47.63
CA PHE A 2 15.85 7.49 48.60
C PHE A 2 17.33 7.30 48.45
N PHE A 3 18.12 7.55 49.49
CA PHE A 3 19.53 7.24 49.52
C PHE A 3 19.75 5.84 50.05
N ILE A 4 20.79 5.15 49.60
CA ILE A 4 21.15 3.79 50.05
C ILE A 4 21.42 3.76 51.55
N ASP A 5 21.82 4.89 52.14
CA ASP A 5 22.09 5.04 53.54
C ASP A 5 20.84 5.07 54.43
N ASP A 6 19.64 5.21 53.89
CA ASP A 6 18.36 5.17 54.61
C ASP A 6 17.83 3.74 54.85
N ILE A 7 18.61 2.71 54.46
CA ILE A 7 18.21 1.32 54.58
C ILE A 7 18.60 0.78 55.94
N ASP A 8 17.62 0.80 56.90
CA ASP A 8 17.81 0.17 58.19
C ASP A 8 17.60 -1.35 58.10
N LEU A 9 18.67 -2.12 58.25
CA LEU A 9 18.71 -3.58 58.03
C LEU A 9 18.39 -4.40 59.29
N HIS A 10 17.70 -3.82 60.29
CA HIS A 10 17.47 -4.51 61.57
C HIS A 10 16.49 -5.69 61.52
N SER A 11 15.83 -5.94 60.37
CA SER A 11 14.94 -7.08 60.21
C SER A 11 15.04 -7.69 58.83
N ALA A 12 15.16 -9.01 58.73
CA ALA A 12 15.10 -9.75 57.45
C ALA A 12 13.81 -9.47 56.64
N LYS A 13 12.72 -9.17 57.34
CA LYS A 13 11.42 -8.81 56.76
C LYS A 13 11.45 -7.45 56.06
N ASP A 14 12.17 -6.50 56.64
CA ASP A 14 12.31 -5.15 56.05
C ASP A 14 13.29 -5.13 54.87
N PHE A 15 14.32 -5.96 54.94
CA PHE A 15 15.22 -6.20 53.78
C PHE A 15 14.44 -6.74 52.59
N LEU A 16 13.57 -7.74 52.76
CA LEU A 16 12.76 -8.28 51.68
C LEU A 16 11.79 -7.25 51.10
N LYS A 17 11.22 -6.36 51.95
CA LYS A 17 10.39 -5.25 51.46
C LYS A 17 11.19 -4.28 50.59
N HIS A 18 12.39 -3.91 51.00
CA HIS A 18 13.27 -3.02 50.21
C HIS A 18 13.63 -3.62 48.87
N ILE A 19 13.97 -4.92 48.87
CA ILE A 19 14.23 -5.64 47.58
C ILE A 19 12.98 -5.64 46.70
N ALA A 20 11.79 -5.84 47.23
CA ALA A 20 10.55 -5.80 46.47
C ALA A 20 10.29 -4.41 45.85
N VAL A 21 10.51 -3.35 46.65
CA VAL A 21 10.41 -1.96 46.17
C VAL A 21 11.43 -1.68 45.03
N ILE A 22 12.70 -2.08 45.23
CA ILE A 22 13.73 -1.92 44.18
C ILE A 22 13.36 -2.66 42.91
N LYS A 23 12.85 -3.90 43.00
CA LYS A 23 12.40 -4.68 41.84
C LYS A 23 11.22 -4.01 41.13
N ALA A 24 10.24 -3.51 41.88
CA ALA A 24 9.08 -2.81 41.36
C ALA A 24 9.49 -1.51 40.66
N THR A 25 10.34 -0.69 41.32
CA THR A 25 10.88 0.54 40.72
C THR A 25 11.66 0.26 39.43
N LYS A 26 12.48 -0.79 39.41
CA LYS A 26 13.23 -1.20 38.22
C LYS A 26 12.30 -1.65 37.08
N ALA A 27 11.21 -2.37 37.40
CA ALA A 27 10.23 -2.81 36.42
C ALA A 27 9.49 -1.63 35.81
N VAL A 28 8.98 -0.71 36.65
CA VAL A 28 8.32 0.52 36.20
C VAL A 28 9.29 1.39 35.39
N GLY A 29 10.52 1.58 35.88
CA GLY A 29 11.54 2.36 35.17
C GLY A 29 11.85 1.79 33.77
N LYS A 30 11.95 0.46 33.63
CA LYS A 30 12.11 -0.17 32.31
C LYS A 30 10.93 0.10 31.39
N SER A 31 9.70 -0.01 31.89
CA SER A 31 8.50 0.25 31.10
C SER A 31 8.42 1.70 30.63
N LEU A 32 8.78 2.63 31.50
CA LEU A 32 8.84 4.06 31.16
C LEU A 32 9.91 4.35 30.10
N ILE A 33 11.10 3.77 30.24
CA ILE A 33 12.16 3.93 29.25
C ILE A 33 11.72 3.36 27.88
N GLN A 34 11.08 2.22 27.88
CA GLN A 34 10.56 1.63 26.63
C GLN A 34 9.48 2.51 25.99
N LEU A 35 8.57 3.06 26.77
CA LEU A 35 7.55 3.98 26.29
C LEU A 35 8.20 5.26 25.71
N MET A 36 9.16 5.85 26.42
CA MET A 36 9.88 7.04 25.93
C MET A 36 10.63 6.76 24.64
N ALA A 37 11.30 5.62 24.51
CA ALA A 37 11.95 5.20 23.27
C ALA A 37 10.97 5.08 22.11
N GLN A 38 9.77 4.51 22.33
CA GLN A 38 8.73 4.42 21.30
C GLN A 38 8.22 5.81 20.88
N VAL A 39 8.03 6.72 21.85
CA VAL A 39 7.62 8.10 21.55
C VAL A 39 8.70 8.83 20.77
N GLU A 40 9.97 8.66 21.12
CA GLU A 40 11.10 9.25 20.40
C GLU A 40 11.18 8.72 18.97
N ASP A 41 11.08 7.41 18.77
CA ASP A 41 11.05 6.78 17.45
C ASP A 41 9.88 7.28 16.60
N TYR A 42 8.71 7.44 17.22
CA TYR A 42 7.54 8.00 16.55
C TYR A 42 7.76 9.46 16.16
N GLN A 43 8.26 10.30 17.07
CA GLN A 43 8.59 11.70 16.78
C GLN A 43 9.65 11.81 15.68
N LYS A 44 10.67 10.95 15.73
CA LYS A 44 11.71 10.88 14.69
C LYS A 44 11.14 10.47 13.33
N SER A 45 10.18 9.53 13.31
CA SER A 45 9.49 9.14 12.08
C SER A 45 8.65 10.28 11.50
N LEU A 46 7.97 11.06 12.36
CA LEU A 46 7.24 12.26 11.96
C LEU A 46 8.18 13.37 11.45
N TRP A 47 9.27 13.58 12.13
CA TRP A 47 10.30 14.56 11.73
C TRP A 47 10.91 14.21 10.37
N LEU A 48 11.22 12.93 10.15
CA LEU A 48 11.71 12.44 8.86
C LEU A 48 10.60 12.39 7.80
N LYS A 49 9.39 12.91 8.12
CA LYS A 49 8.21 12.87 7.23
C LYS A 49 7.93 11.48 6.64
N ARG A 50 8.23 10.42 7.38
CA ARG A 50 7.90 9.05 6.96
C ARG A 50 6.39 8.87 6.99
N LYS A 51 5.76 9.01 5.84
CA LYS A 51 4.33 8.72 5.68
C LYS A 51 4.15 7.21 5.52
N MET A 52 3.07 6.69 6.09
CA MET A 52 2.66 5.31 5.84
C MET A 52 2.03 5.21 4.45
N VAL A 53 2.07 4.03 3.87
CA VAL A 53 1.29 3.71 2.67
C VAL A 53 -0.18 3.78 3.06
N ALA A 54 -0.91 4.73 2.47
CA ALA A 54 -2.33 4.93 2.77
C ALA A 54 -3.20 3.89 2.09
N GLN A 55 -2.83 3.50 0.87
CA GLN A 55 -3.57 2.57 0.04
C GLN A 55 -2.60 1.87 -0.92
N ALA A 56 -2.83 0.59 -1.14
CA ALA A 56 -2.14 -0.21 -2.15
C ALA A 56 -3.18 -0.96 -2.99
N ASP A 57 -3.09 -0.80 -4.29
CA ASP A 57 -3.94 -1.46 -5.27
C ASP A 57 -3.09 -2.04 -6.39
N TRP A 58 -3.67 -2.97 -7.13
CA TRP A 58 -3.01 -3.68 -8.21
C TRP A 58 -3.82 -3.55 -9.50
N LEU A 59 -3.13 -3.30 -10.59
CA LEU A 59 -3.66 -3.43 -11.94
C LEU A 59 -3.23 -4.78 -12.49
N ILE A 60 -4.20 -5.67 -12.71
CA ILE A 60 -3.95 -7.06 -13.09
C ILE A 60 -4.70 -7.34 -14.38
N THR A 61 -4.00 -7.73 -15.44
CA THR A 61 -4.64 -8.08 -16.70
C THR A 61 -5.47 -9.37 -16.56
N LEU A 62 -6.58 -9.44 -17.28
CA LEU A 62 -7.52 -10.56 -17.20
C LEU A 62 -6.86 -11.91 -17.45
N ASP A 63 -5.88 -11.99 -18.33
CA ASP A 63 -5.12 -13.23 -18.61
C ASP A 63 -4.39 -13.81 -17.37
N LYS A 64 -4.13 -12.98 -16.36
CA LYS A 64 -3.51 -13.40 -15.09
C LYS A 64 -4.54 -13.77 -14.03
N ILE A 65 -5.81 -13.46 -14.26
CA ILE A 65 -6.89 -13.67 -13.29
C ILE A 65 -7.57 -15.01 -13.56
N PRO A 66 -7.74 -15.89 -12.55
CA PRO A 66 -8.51 -17.11 -12.71
C PRO A 66 -9.95 -16.83 -13.14
N GLU A 67 -10.46 -17.60 -14.12
CA GLU A 67 -11.79 -17.40 -14.70
C GLU A 67 -12.94 -17.43 -13.70
N VAL A 68 -12.75 -18.08 -12.56
CA VAL A 68 -13.74 -18.14 -11.47
C VAL A 68 -14.18 -16.75 -10.97
N PHE A 69 -13.34 -15.73 -11.14
CA PHE A 69 -13.63 -14.36 -10.74
C PHE A 69 -14.34 -13.53 -11.82
N TYR A 70 -14.41 -14.02 -13.05
CA TYR A 70 -14.91 -13.24 -14.19
C TYR A 70 -16.37 -12.79 -14.02
N ASP A 71 -17.23 -13.64 -13.47
CA ASP A 71 -18.64 -13.27 -13.25
C ASP A 71 -18.77 -12.09 -12.25
N GLU A 72 -18.00 -12.11 -11.18
CA GLU A 72 -18.02 -11.02 -10.19
C GLU A 72 -17.41 -9.74 -10.77
N ILE A 73 -16.32 -9.85 -11.53
CA ILE A 73 -15.68 -8.72 -12.22
C ILE A 73 -16.62 -8.13 -13.28
N GLY A 74 -17.27 -8.99 -14.08
CA GLY A 74 -18.19 -8.55 -15.13
C GLY A 74 -19.43 -7.81 -14.63
N ARG A 75 -19.84 -8.06 -13.38
CA ARG A 75 -20.93 -7.34 -12.69
C ARG A 75 -20.49 -6.06 -12.00
N ASN A 76 -19.20 -5.75 -11.98
CA ASN A 76 -18.69 -4.57 -11.31
C ASN A 76 -18.84 -3.33 -12.21
N ASP A 77 -19.82 -2.49 -11.88
CA ASP A 77 -20.14 -1.29 -12.67
C ASP A 77 -18.98 -0.29 -12.70
N LYS A 78 -18.29 -0.09 -11.58
CA LYS A 78 -17.17 0.86 -11.50
C LYS A 78 -16.01 0.46 -12.42
N GLN A 79 -15.67 -0.83 -12.40
CA GLN A 79 -14.62 -1.36 -13.28
C GLN A 79 -15.03 -1.25 -14.76
N ARG A 80 -16.29 -1.54 -15.08
CA ARG A 80 -16.83 -1.42 -16.44
C ARG A 80 -16.78 0.03 -16.92
N GLU A 81 -17.23 0.99 -16.10
CA GLU A 81 -17.24 2.42 -16.44
C GLU A 81 -15.82 2.94 -16.70
N GLU A 82 -14.85 2.51 -15.90
CA GLU A 82 -13.44 2.85 -16.12
C GLU A 82 -12.93 2.26 -17.44
N TRP A 83 -13.27 1.03 -17.76
CA TRP A 83 -12.91 0.42 -19.04
C TRP A 83 -13.58 1.10 -20.24
N VAL A 84 -14.83 1.55 -20.11
CA VAL A 84 -15.47 2.36 -21.15
C VAL A 84 -14.74 3.66 -21.34
N LYS A 85 -14.39 4.34 -20.26
CA LYS A 85 -13.70 5.62 -20.27
C LYS A 85 -12.29 5.55 -20.88
N LEU A 86 -11.49 4.56 -20.47
CA LEU A 86 -10.08 4.46 -20.85
C LEU A 86 -9.86 3.68 -22.15
N TYR A 87 -10.63 2.62 -22.36
CA TYR A 87 -10.38 1.65 -23.47
C TYR A 87 -11.53 1.59 -24.47
N HIS A 88 -12.62 2.36 -24.27
CA HIS A 88 -13.78 2.38 -25.14
C HIS A 88 -14.32 0.99 -25.46
N ILE A 89 -14.47 0.14 -24.42
CA ILE A 89 -14.90 -1.25 -24.57
C ILE A 89 -16.30 -1.38 -25.19
N ASP A 90 -17.13 -0.36 -25.03
CA ASP A 90 -18.45 -0.22 -25.64
C ASP A 90 -18.42 -0.18 -27.18
N LYS A 91 -17.25 0.16 -27.77
CA LYS A 91 -17.03 0.25 -29.24
C LYS A 91 -16.28 -0.94 -29.81
N ILE A 92 -15.86 -1.91 -28.99
CA ILE A 92 -15.16 -3.10 -29.46
C ILE A 92 -16.14 -3.95 -30.28
N ARG A 93 -15.71 -4.34 -31.48
CA ARG A 93 -16.47 -5.24 -32.37
C ARG A 93 -15.98 -6.66 -32.19
N PRO A 94 -16.89 -7.68 -32.39
CA PRO A 94 -16.48 -9.08 -32.36
C PRO A 94 -15.44 -9.35 -33.46
N LYS A 95 -14.53 -10.30 -33.21
CA LYS A 95 -13.58 -10.77 -34.20
C LYS A 95 -14.35 -11.37 -35.40
N GLU A 96 -13.77 -11.25 -36.62
CA GLU A 96 -14.39 -11.72 -37.86
C GLU A 96 -14.91 -13.17 -37.73
N GLY A 97 -16.19 -13.38 -38.13
CA GLY A 97 -16.86 -14.68 -38.10
C GLY A 97 -18.16 -14.71 -37.29
N GLU A 98 -18.47 -13.73 -36.48
CA GLU A 98 -19.77 -13.61 -35.81
C GLU A 98 -20.68 -12.68 -36.60
N ILE A 99 -21.89 -13.16 -36.92
CA ILE A 99 -22.89 -12.42 -37.72
C ILE A 99 -23.27 -11.12 -36.95
N PRO A 100 -23.08 -9.94 -37.54
CA PRO A 100 -23.51 -8.69 -36.95
C PRO A 100 -25.04 -8.73 -36.79
N GLY A 101 -25.52 -8.71 -35.54
CA GLY A 101 -26.94 -8.63 -35.26
C GLY A 101 -27.51 -9.63 -34.25
N MET A 102 -26.74 -10.60 -33.77
CA MET A 102 -27.30 -11.67 -32.89
C MET A 102 -27.06 -11.47 -31.38
N LYS A 103 -26.50 -10.45 -30.92
CA LYS A 103 -26.44 -9.87 -29.55
C LYS A 103 -25.33 -8.89 -29.55
N GLU A 104 -25.57 -7.74 -28.94
CA GLU A 104 -24.52 -6.75 -28.71
C GLU A 104 -23.34 -7.44 -28.02
N TYR A 105 -22.16 -7.32 -28.61
CA TYR A 105 -20.94 -7.90 -28.07
C TYR A 105 -20.61 -7.32 -26.69
N TYR A 106 -20.91 -6.03 -26.55
CA TYR A 106 -20.90 -5.34 -25.27
C TYR A 106 -22.27 -5.44 -24.62
N ASN A 107 -22.35 -6.14 -23.51
CA ASN A 107 -23.57 -6.28 -22.71
C ASN A 107 -23.35 -5.78 -21.29
N VAL A 108 -24.42 -5.39 -20.62
CA VAL A 108 -24.40 -4.99 -19.21
C VAL A 108 -25.29 -5.97 -18.42
N PRO A 109 -24.75 -6.72 -17.46
CA PRO A 109 -23.32 -6.85 -17.09
C PRO A 109 -22.47 -7.50 -18.22
N LEU A 110 -21.15 -7.32 -18.14
CA LEU A 110 -20.22 -7.94 -19.09
C LEU A 110 -20.26 -9.47 -18.97
N THR A 111 -20.21 -10.14 -20.10
CA THR A 111 -20.23 -11.61 -20.11
C THR A 111 -18.83 -12.18 -19.90
N THR A 112 -18.76 -13.40 -19.34
CA THR A 112 -17.50 -14.14 -19.22
C THR A 112 -16.82 -14.32 -20.58
N LYS A 113 -17.62 -14.51 -21.66
CA LYS A 113 -17.09 -14.60 -23.04
C LYS A 113 -16.36 -13.31 -23.44
N PHE A 114 -16.99 -12.15 -23.19
CA PHE A 114 -16.37 -10.84 -23.49
C PHE A 114 -15.02 -10.69 -22.78
N LEU A 115 -14.95 -11.05 -21.49
CA LEU A 115 -13.71 -10.95 -20.70
C LEU A 115 -12.63 -11.89 -21.21
N LYS A 116 -12.96 -13.10 -21.61
CA LYS A 116 -12.01 -14.08 -22.23
C LYS A 116 -11.45 -13.60 -23.55
N GLU A 117 -12.25 -12.91 -24.34
CA GLU A 117 -11.83 -12.39 -25.65
C GLU A 117 -10.98 -11.11 -25.54
N ASN A 118 -10.99 -10.47 -24.35
CA ASN A 118 -10.22 -9.25 -24.07
C ASN A 118 -9.24 -9.45 -22.90
N PRO A 119 -8.28 -10.39 -23.02
CA PRO A 119 -7.44 -10.82 -21.91
C PRO A 119 -6.47 -9.74 -21.39
N THR A 120 -6.22 -8.70 -22.17
CA THR A 120 -5.30 -7.60 -21.83
C THR A 120 -5.96 -6.47 -21.06
N LEU A 121 -7.28 -6.49 -20.85
CA LEU A 121 -7.95 -5.48 -20.04
C LEU A 121 -7.46 -5.57 -18.58
N PRO A 122 -6.97 -4.45 -18.02
CA PRO A 122 -6.50 -4.43 -16.64
C PRO A 122 -7.67 -4.27 -15.67
N VAL A 123 -7.75 -5.14 -14.69
CA VAL A 123 -8.64 -5.03 -13.54
C VAL A 123 -7.94 -4.22 -12.46
N ASP A 124 -8.56 -3.11 -12.03
CA ASP A 124 -8.06 -2.33 -10.92
C ASP A 124 -8.71 -2.80 -9.61
N THR A 125 -7.89 -3.29 -8.70
CA THR A 125 -8.37 -3.79 -7.41
C THR A 125 -8.97 -2.70 -6.52
N ALA A 126 -8.73 -1.43 -6.80
CA ALA A 126 -9.36 -0.31 -6.11
C ALA A 126 -10.90 -0.29 -6.30
N TYR A 127 -11.40 -0.82 -7.41
CA TYR A 127 -12.83 -0.91 -7.68
C TYR A 127 -13.49 -2.19 -7.14
N LEU A 128 -12.70 -3.17 -6.70
CA LEU A 128 -13.21 -4.42 -6.16
C LEU A 128 -13.62 -4.27 -4.69
N GLY A 129 -14.66 -4.97 -4.29
CA GLY A 129 -15.00 -5.11 -2.88
C GLY A 129 -13.88 -5.82 -2.09
N VAL A 130 -13.76 -5.52 -0.80
CA VAL A 130 -12.67 -6.03 0.04
C VAL A 130 -12.55 -7.56 -0.02
N ASP A 131 -13.67 -8.28 0.04
CA ASP A 131 -13.70 -9.73 -0.02
C ASP A 131 -13.18 -10.26 -1.36
N LEU A 132 -13.70 -9.75 -2.47
CA LEU A 132 -13.28 -10.15 -3.81
C LEU A 132 -11.79 -9.85 -4.04
N LYS A 133 -11.34 -8.65 -3.65
CA LYS A 133 -9.93 -8.26 -3.71
C LYS A 133 -9.07 -9.26 -2.95
N GLN A 134 -9.41 -9.59 -1.71
CA GLN A 134 -8.63 -10.51 -0.89
C GLN A 134 -8.58 -11.92 -1.48
N ARG A 135 -9.71 -12.46 -1.93
CA ARG A 135 -9.77 -13.80 -2.58
C ARG A 135 -8.94 -13.83 -3.86
N LEU A 136 -9.04 -12.79 -4.68
CA LEU A 136 -8.26 -12.67 -5.92
C LEU A 136 -6.77 -12.63 -5.62
N LEU A 137 -6.31 -11.72 -4.74
CA LEU A 137 -4.89 -11.58 -4.41
C LEU A 137 -4.32 -12.86 -3.79
N THR A 138 -5.09 -13.53 -2.92
CA THR A 138 -4.69 -14.83 -2.35
C THR A 138 -4.51 -15.90 -3.42
N SER A 139 -5.37 -15.92 -4.44
CA SER A 139 -5.29 -16.91 -5.53
C SER A 139 -4.07 -16.73 -6.42
N LEU A 140 -3.52 -15.52 -6.49
CA LEU A 140 -2.36 -15.19 -7.31
C LEU A 140 -1.02 -15.58 -6.64
N GLY A 141 -1.02 -15.82 -5.31
CA GLY A 141 0.16 -16.20 -4.55
C GLY A 141 1.14 -15.05 -4.39
N ASP A 142 2.42 -15.25 -4.72
CA ASP A 142 3.46 -14.20 -4.58
C ASP A 142 3.27 -13.12 -5.65
N ILE A 143 2.58 -12.05 -5.25
CA ILE A 143 2.25 -10.93 -6.14
C ILE A 143 3.50 -10.07 -6.40
N ASP A 144 4.36 -9.92 -5.41
CA ASP A 144 5.59 -9.12 -5.55
C ASP A 144 6.50 -9.70 -6.64
N ALA A 145 6.65 -11.01 -6.69
CA ALA A 145 7.43 -11.68 -7.73
C ALA A 145 6.81 -11.60 -9.14
N LYS A 146 5.50 -11.34 -9.22
CA LYS A 146 4.73 -11.24 -10.48
C LYS A 146 4.46 -9.81 -10.92
N THR A 147 4.91 -8.83 -10.15
CA THR A 147 4.70 -7.42 -10.44
C THR A 147 5.76 -6.89 -11.39
N ASP A 148 5.36 -6.43 -12.57
CA ASP A 148 6.25 -5.91 -13.61
C ASP A 148 6.58 -4.43 -13.40
N GLY A 149 5.77 -3.69 -12.64
CA GLY A 149 5.96 -2.26 -12.41
C GLY A 149 5.30 -1.75 -11.14
N LEU A 150 5.82 -0.66 -10.60
CA LEU A 150 5.30 0.00 -9.41
C LEU A 150 5.11 1.49 -9.70
N ILE A 151 3.90 1.99 -9.45
CA ILE A 151 3.58 3.41 -9.50
C ILE A 151 3.39 3.89 -8.06
N VAL A 152 4.11 4.94 -7.68
CA VAL A 152 4.00 5.55 -6.35
C VAL A 152 3.51 6.98 -6.51
N ASN A 153 2.29 7.26 -6.02
CA ASN A 153 1.73 8.60 -5.96
C ASN A 153 2.00 9.19 -4.57
N SER A 154 3.04 9.99 -4.48
CA SER A 154 3.48 10.61 -3.22
C SER A 154 4.34 11.83 -3.50
N GLU A 155 4.66 12.58 -2.44
CA GLU A 155 5.73 13.56 -2.49
C GLU A 155 7.06 12.84 -2.80
N ASN A 156 7.91 13.45 -3.63
CA ASN A 156 9.09 12.79 -4.21
C ASN A 156 10.07 12.23 -3.17
N PHE A 157 10.43 13.03 -2.16
CA PHE A 157 11.32 12.60 -1.09
C PHE A 157 10.77 11.40 -0.31
N GLN A 158 9.45 11.38 -0.08
CA GLN A 158 8.75 10.30 0.62
C GLN A 158 8.76 9.02 -0.22
N ALA A 159 8.43 9.13 -1.51
CA ALA A 159 8.44 8.02 -2.43
C ALA A 159 9.82 7.37 -2.52
N LEU A 160 10.86 8.17 -2.73
CA LEU A 160 12.24 7.69 -2.82
C LEU A 160 12.72 7.05 -1.52
N SER A 161 12.34 7.61 -0.37
CA SER A 161 12.67 7.03 0.94
C SER A 161 12.02 5.67 1.16
N LEU A 162 10.76 5.50 0.69
CA LEU A 162 10.05 4.22 0.75
C LEU A 162 10.69 3.17 -0.16
N LEU A 163 11.01 3.56 -1.41
CA LEU A 163 11.56 2.67 -2.42
C LEU A 163 12.99 2.23 -2.11
N ARG A 164 13.77 3.08 -1.45
CA ARG A 164 15.18 2.83 -1.17
C ARG A 164 15.43 1.52 -0.42
N GLU A 165 14.57 1.15 0.51
CA GLU A 165 14.77 -0.07 1.30
C GLU A 165 14.54 -1.33 0.43
N LYS A 166 13.51 -1.32 -0.41
CA LYS A 166 13.16 -2.46 -1.27
C LYS A 166 14.11 -2.60 -2.45
N TYR A 167 14.50 -1.50 -3.08
CA TYR A 167 15.23 -1.50 -4.37
C TYR A 167 16.68 -1.07 -4.27
N ARG A 168 17.24 -1.03 -3.06
CA ARG A 168 18.64 -0.65 -2.84
C ARG A 168 19.59 -1.56 -3.62
N GLY A 169 20.42 -0.96 -4.48
CA GLY A 169 21.40 -1.68 -5.31
C GLY A 169 20.81 -2.47 -6.48
N GLN A 170 19.49 -2.37 -6.73
CA GLN A 170 18.80 -3.10 -7.80
C GLN A 170 18.48 -2.23 -9.01
N VAL A 171 18.49 -0.90 -8.86
CA VAL A 171 18.16 0.06 -9.89
C VAL A 171 19.32 0.15 -10.89
N LYS A 172 19.06 -0.18 -12.15
CA LYS A 172 20.07 -0.15 -13.24
C LYS A 172 20.09 1.16 -14.00
N CYS A 173 18.96 1.85 -14.07
CA CYS A 173 18.82 3.12 -14.79
C CYS A 173 17.87 4.03 -14.03
N VAL A 174 18.19 5.33 -14.01
CA VAL A 174 17.32 6.37 -13.47
C VAL A 174 17.06 7.38 -14.56
N TYR A 175 15.80 7.57 -14.93
CA TYR A 175 15.34 8.64 -15.80
C TYR A 175 14.54 9.63 -14.98
N ILE A 176 14.83 10.93 -15.11
CA ILE A 176 14.12 12.00 -14.42
C ILE A 176 13.72 13.07 -15.43
N ASP A 177 12.54 13.61 -15.26
CA ASP A 177 12.03 14.77 -15.97
C ASP A 177 11.48 15.76 -14.93
N PRO A 178 12.36 16.47 -14.22
CA PRO A 178 11.94 17.41 -13.18
C PRO A 178 11.29 18.63 -13.82
N PRO A 179 10.29 19.22 -13.19
CA PRO A 179 9.74 20.50 -13.62
C PRO A 179 10.83 21.55 -13.58
N TYR A 180 10.97 22.28 -14.67
CA TYR A 180 11.92 23.40 -14.72
C TYR A 180 11.41 24.53 -13.84
N ASN A 181 12.32 25.12 -13.05
CA ASN A 181 12.02 26.35 -12.34
C ASN A 181 11.93 27.50 -13.36
N THR A 182 10.71 27.78 -13.84
CA THR A 182 10.46 28.83 -14.83
C THR A 182 10.19 30.21 -14.21
N GLY A 183 10.25 30.31 -12.87
CA GLY A 183 9.94 31.55 -12.15
C GLY A 183 8.44 31.95 -12.21
N ASN A 184 7.60 31.10 -12.73
CA ASN A 184 6.15 31.29 -12.74
C ASN A 184 5.52 30.69 -11.50
N ASP A 185 4.65 31.45 -10.83
CA ASP A 185 3.97 31.09 -9.58
C ASP A 185 2.97 29.91 -9.68
N ASP A 186 2.86 29.25 -10.83
CA ASP A 186 1.94 28.13 -11.06
C ASP A 186 2.42 26.79 -10.46
N PHE A 187 3.63 26.74 -9.89
CA PHE A 187 4.13 25.54 -9.22
C PHE A 187 3.79 25.56 -7.73
N VAL A 188 3.09 24.54 -7.28
CA VAL A 188 2.66 24.33 -5.87
C VAL A 188 3.84 24.09 -4.91
N TYR A 189 5.04 23.84 -5.42
CA TYR A 189 6.24 23.59 -4.61
C TYR A 189 7.07 24.85 -4.46
N LYS A 190 7.20 25.32 -3.21
CA LYS A 190 8.12 26.41 -2.89
C LYS A 190 9.56 25.90 -2.99
N ASP A 191 10.39 26.57 -3.79
CA ASP A 191 11.82 26.23 -4.01
C ASP A 191 12.71 26.50 -2.79
N ASN A 192 12.16 26.86 -1.65
CA ASN A 192 12.88 27.22 -0.44
C ASN A 192 13.00 26.03 0.53
N TYR A 193 13.68 24.97 0.12
CA TYR A 193 14.26 24.00 1.06
C TYR A 193 15.68 24.48 1.43
N GLN A 194 15.79 25.17 2.57
CA GLN A 194 17.05 25.35 3.28
C GLN A 194 17.26 24.18 4.25
#